data_3467547b50db801944c06d3b2247c137
#
_entry.id   3467547b50db801944c06d3b2247c137
#
_cell.length_a   1.000
_cell.length_b   1.000
_cell.length_c   1.000
_cell.angle_alpha   90.00
_cell.angle_beta   90.00
_cell.angle_gamma   90.00
#
_symmetry.space_group_name_H-M   'P 1'
#
loop_
_entity.id
_entity.type
_entity.pdbx_description
1 polymer ?
#
loop_
_entity_poly.entity_id
_entity_poly.type
_entity_poly.pdbx_seq_one_letter_code
_entity_poly.pdbx_strand_id
1 'polypeptide(L)'
;LGGWFHIPHGTANALLFPFVCRFNAQRHPYKMGTFSQYPYPNALHNYAEMAKYCGIEGKDDKEVFENFITKLEELKDFIGVKKTIADYGVDEQYFLDTLDEMTEQAFNDQCTGANPRYPLISEIKEMYLKAYYGE
;
A
#
# COMPACT_ATOMS: atom_id res chain seq x y z
N LEU A 1 -3.02 1.46 -12.19
CA LEU A 1 -4.26 2.27 -12.12
C LEU A 1 -4.28 3.38 -13.19
N GLY A 2 -3.14 4.04 -13.46
CA GLY A 2 -3.08 5.11 -14.45
C GLY A 2 -3.36 4.64 -15.87
N GLY A 3 -2.76 3.55 -16.31
CA GLY A 3 -2.92 3.01 -17.66
C GLY A 3 -4.32 2.46 -17.93
N TRP A 4 -4.97 1.86 -16.93
CA TRP A 4 -6.27 1.22 -17.07
C TRP A 4 -7.45 2.18 -16.79
N PHE A 5 -7.33 2.98 -15.75
CA PHE A 5 -8.46 3.76 -15.22
C PHE A 5 -8.24 5.27 -15.30
N HIS A 6 -7.15 5.71 -15.94
CA HIS A 6 -6.79 7.12 -16.10
C HIS A 6 -6.68 7.89 -14.77
N ILE A 7 -6.47 7.19 -13.63
CA ILE A 7 -6.20 7.83 -12.36
C ILE A 7 -4.77 8.40 -12.40
N PRO A 8 -4.58 9.71 -12.17
CA PRO A 8 -3.25 10.31 -12.21
C PRO A 8 -2.25 9.59 -11.30
N HIS A 9 -1.00 9.45 -11.73
CA HIS A 9 0.01 8.64 -11.02
C HIS A 9 0.16 9.02 -9.54
N GLY A 10 0.28 10.31 -9.24
CA GLY A 10 0.38 10.78 -7.85
C GLY A 10 -0.86 10.45 -7.02
N THR A 11 -2.04 10.55 -7.62
CA THR A 11 -3.31 10.20 -6.98
C THR A 11 -3.40 8.68 -6.72
N ALA A 12 -3.01 7.86 -7.70
CA ALA A 12 -2.98 6.41 -7.56
C ALA A 12 -2.01 5.98 -6.45
N ASN A 13 -0.83 6.61 -6.37
CA ASN A 13 0.13 6.35 -5.30
C ASN A 13 -0.44 6.75 -3.93
N ALA A 14 -1.04 7.92 -3.81
CA ALA A 14 -1.64 8.38 -2.55
C ALA A 14 -2.78 7.47 -2.09
N LEU A 15 -3.62 7.00 -3.03
CA LEU A 15 -4.70 6.07 -2.75
C LEU A 15 -4.18 4.73 -2.23
N LEU A 16 -3.17 4.14 -2.88
CA LEU A 16 -2.64 2.83 -2.53
C LEU A 16 -1.68 2.86 -1.33
N PHE A 17 -1.13 4.01 -0.98
CA PHE A 17 -0.06 4.13 0.01
C PHE A 17 -0.40 3.51 1.38
N PRO A 18 -1.57 3.72 1.99
CA PRO A 18 -1.93 3.07 3.26
C PRO A 18 -1.95 1.54 3.16
N PHE A 19 -2.46 1.00 2.06
CA PHE A 19 -2.52 -0.46 1.83
C PHE A 19 -1.12 -1.05 1.73
N VAL A 20 -0.22 -0.40 0.99
CA VAL A 20 1.18 -0.82 0.85
C VAL A 20 1.92 -0.73 2.20
N CYS A 21 1.71 0.35 2.97
CA CYS A 21 2.29 0.48 4.31
C CYS A 21 1.82 -0.65 5.23
N ARG A 22 0.52 -0.96 5.25
CA ARG A 22 -0.04 -2.07 6.03
C ARG A 22 0.52 -3.42 5.59
N PHE A 23 0.66 -3.64 4.29
CA PHE A 23 1.28 -4.84 3.75
C PHE A 23 2.73 -4.99 4.22
N ASN A 24 3.54 -3.94 4.10
CA ASN A 24 4.94 -3.94 4.49
C ASN A 24 5.15 -4.10 6.00
N ALA A 25 4.25 -3.54 6.82
CA ALA A 25 4.33 -3.58 8.27
C ALA A 25 3.98 -4.96 8.88
N GLN A 26 3.36 -5.85 8.11
CA GLN A 26 3.04 -7.19 8.60
C GLN A 26 4.31 -8.02 8.82
N ARG A 27 4.37 -8.74 9.96
CA ARG A 27 5.40 -9.73 10.19
C ARG A 27 5.16 -10.96 9.31
N HIS A 28 6.00 -11.13 8.32
CA HIS A 28 5.98 -12.33 7.48
C HIS A 28 7.35 -12.99 7.48
N PRO A 29 7.50 -14.16 8.15
CA PRO A 29 8.81 -14.77 8.35
C PRO A 29 9.47 -15.31 7.08
N TYR A 30 8.73 -15.42 5.97
CA TYR A 30 9.18 -16.14 4.77
C TYR A 30 9.49 -15.25 3.56
N LYS A 31 9.24 -13.95 3.64
CA LYS A 31 9.36 -13.08 2.46
C LYS A 31 10.06 -11.80 2.79
N MET A 32 11.33 -11.88 2.61
CA MET A 32 12.22 -10.74 2.67
C MET A 32 12.36 -10.13 1.28
N GLY A 33 12.68 -8.84 1.21
CA GLY A 33 13.06 -8.21 -0.05
C GLY A 33 14.24 -8.93 -0.70
N THR A 34 14.40 -8.74 -1.99
CA THR A 34 15.47 -9.37 -2.79
C THR A 34 16.87 -8.93 -2.34
N PHE A 35 16.97 -7.81 -1.64
CA PHE A 35 18.25 -7.23 -1.24
C PHE A 35 18.65 -7.71 0.16
N SER A 36 19.82 -8.36 0.23
CA SER A 36 20.41 -8.88 1.48
C SER A 36 20.74 -7.81 2.53
N GLN A 37 20.78 -6.54 2.14
CA GLN A 37 20.94 -5.41 3.07
C GLN A 37 19.73 -5.14 3.95
N TYR A 38 18.59 -5.74 3.65
CA TYR A 38 17.43 -5.72 4.53
C TYR A 38 17.49 -6.94 5.48
N PRO A 39 18.18 -6.84 6.63
CA PRO A 39 18.50 -8.01 7.46
C PRO A 39 17.27 -8.62 8.13
N TYR A 40 16.13 -7.91 8.16
CA TYR A 40 14.86 -8.41 8.71
C TYR A 40 13.68 -7.50 8.37
N PRO A 41 12.42 -7.99 8.41
CA PRO A 41 11.27 -7.10 8.18
C PRO A 41 11.15 -6.08 9.32
N ASN A 42 11.85 -4.97 9.17
CA ASN A 42 11.82 -3.83 10.08
C ASN A 42 10.86 -2.73 9.63
N ALA A 43 10.01 -3.02 8.62
CA ALA A 43 9.15 -1.97 8.06
C ALA A 43 8.23 -1.34 9.12
N LEU A 44 7.64 -2.15 10.01
CA LEU A 44 6.82 -1.63 11.12
C LEU A 44 7.61 -0.65 12.00
N HIS A 45 8.80 -1.06 12.44
CA HIS A 45 9.67 -0.24 13.27
C HIS A 45 10.08 1.05 12.54
N ASN A 46 10.51 0.93 11.30
CA ASN A 46 10.94 2.09 10.50
C ASN A 46 9.80 3.08 10.26
N TYR A 47 8.57 2.61 9.99
CA TYR A 47 7.40 3.48 9.91
C TYR A 47 7.10 4.16 11.25
N ALA A 48 7.20 3.42 12.36
CA ALA A 48 6.99 3.99 13.68
C ALA A 48 8.04 5.07 14.03
N GLU A 49 9.33 4.84 13.74
CA GLU A 49 10.38 5.84 13.95
C GLU A 49 10.16 7.10 13.10
N MET A 50 9.81 6.91 11.82
CA MET A 50 9.46 8.03 10.94
C MET A 50 8.24 8.81 11.47
N ALA A 51 7.23 8.11 11.94
CA ALA A 51 6.02 8.71 12.50
C ALA A 51 6.30 9.51 13.78
N LYS A 52 7.12 8.96 14.67
CA LYS A 52 7.59 9.66 15.88
C LYS A 52 8.35 10.96 15.53
N TYR A 53 9.19 10.90 14.50
CA TYR A 53 9.88 12.10 14.00
C TYR A 53 8.90 13.16 13.48
N CYS A 54 7.74 12.75 12.98
CA CYS A 54 6.64 13.65 12.59
C CYS A 54 5.73 14.06 13.76
N GLY A 55 6.07 13.73 15.01
CA GLY A 55 5.29 14.08 16.20
C GLY A 55 4.08 13.16 16.46
N ILE A 56 4.04 11.97 15.86
CA ILE A 56 2.99 10.98 16.09
C ILE A 56 3.43 10.06 17.23
N GLU A 57 2.65 10.04 18.31
CA GLU A 57 2.94 9.29 19.52
C GLU A 57 2.12 8.00 19.61
N GLY A 58 2.54 7.07 20.47
CA GLY A 58 1.87 5.83 20.83
C GLY A 58 2.71 5.05 21.84
N LYS A 59 2.10 4.07 22.51
CA LYS A 59 2.76 3.28 23.58
C LYS A 59 3.79 2.27 23.04
N ASP A 60 3.61 1.85 21.81
CA ASP A 60 4.49 0.91 21.13
C ASP A 60 4.49 1.18 19.61
N ASP A 61 5.40 0.54 18.87
CA ASP A 61 5.55 0.75 17.43
C ASP A 61 4.26 0.43 16.65
N LYS A 62 3.46 -0.50 17.12
CA LYS A 62 2.20 -0.86 16.48
C LYS A 62 1.17 0.27 16.61
N GLU A 63 1.01 0.82 17.81
CA GLU A 63 0.09 1.94 18.02
C GLU A 63 0.56 3.20 17.28
N VAL A 64 1.86 3.50 17.31
CA VAL A 64 2.42 4.61 16.52
C VAL A 64 2.15 4.42 15.03
N PHE A 65 2.32 3.21 14.52
CA PHE A 65 2.01 2.90 13.12
C PHE A 65 0.53 3.07 12.79
N GLU A 66 -0.39 2.59 13.63
CA GLU A 66 -1.84 2.78 13.40
C GLU A 66 -2.22 4.27 13.45
N ASN A 67 -1.64 5.03 14.38
CA ASN A 67 -1.83 6.48 14.44
C ASN A 67 -1.26 7.18 13.19
N PHE A 68 -0.12 6.72 12.67
CA PHE A 68 0.43 7.19 11.40
C PHE A 68 -0.52 6.95 10.23
N ILE A 69 -1.08 5.73 10.11
CA ILE A 69 -2.06 5.43 9.06
C ILE A 69 -3.30 6.31 9.20
N THR A 70 -3.78 6.53 10.41
CA THR A 70 -4.92 7.44 10.67
C THR A 70 -4.61 8.86 10.20
N LYS A 71 -3.43 9.39 10.53
CA LYS A 71 -3.01 10.73 10.07
C LYS A 71 -2.83 10.81 8.56
N LEU A 72 -2.39 9.73 7.93
CA LEU A 72 -2.29 9.65 6.47
C LEU A 72 -3.67 9.69 5.81
N GLU A 73 -4.65 8.97 6.36
CA GLU A 73 -6.03 9.01 5.85
C GLU A 73 -6.68 10.39 6.07
N GLU A 74 -6.48 11.02 7.24
CA GLU A 74 -6.93 12.40 7.49
C GLU A 74 -6.33 13.38 6.47
N LEU A 75 -5.05 13.23 6.14
CA LEU A 75 -4.39 14.07 5.12
C LEU A 75 -4.97 13.82 3.72
N LYS A 76 -5.22 12.56 3.35
CA LYS A 76 -5.86 12.21 2.09
C LYS A 76 -7.25 12.85 1.97
N ASP A 77 -8.06 12.75 3.02
CA ASP A 77 -9.38 13.37 3.08
C ASP A 77 -9.28 14.90 2.93
N PHE A 78 -8.33 15.52 3.61
CA PHE A 78 -8.10 16.97 3.55
C PHE A 78 -7.72 17.47 2.16
N ILE A 79 -6.88 16.73 1.43
CA ILE A 79 -6.46 17.09 0.06
C ILE A 79 -7.38 16.55 -1.03
N GLY A 80 -8.47 15.87 -0.67
CA GLY A 80 -9.48 15.37 -1.60
C GLY A 80 -9.11 14.11 -2.38
N VAL A 81 -8.16 13.31 -1.89
CA VAL A 81 -7.89 11.96 -2.43
C VAL A 81 -9.02 11.04 -1.96
N LYS A 82 -9.70 10.41 -2.92
CA LYS A 82 -10.83 9.52 -2.62
C LYS A 82 -10.34 8.24 -1.93
N LYS A 83 -11.27 7.58 -1.22
CA LYS A 83 -10.92 6.43 -0.35
C LYS A 83 -10.67 5.15 -1.13
N THR A 84 -11.44 4.94 -2.20
CA THR A 84 -11.41 3.68 -2.96
C THR A 84 -11.20 3.92 -4.45
N ILE A 85 -10.81 2.88 -5.17
CA ILE A 85 -10.74 2.91 -6.63
C ILE A 85 -12.15 3.12 -7.23
N ALA A 86 -13.17 2.49 -6.62
CA ALA A 86 -14.56 2.63 -7.04
C ALA A 86 -15.05 4.10 -6.98
N ASP A 87 -14.62 4.87 -5.97
CA ASP A 87 -14.96 6.27 -5.84
C ASP A 87 -14.50 7.15 -7.02
N TYR A 88 -13.47 6.70 -7.75
CA TYR A 88 -13.02 7.37 -8.98
C TYR A 88 -13.90 7.05 -10.20
N GLY A 89 -14.99 6.30 -10.00
CA GLY A 89 -15.92 5.95 -11.07
C GLY A 89 -15.47 4.75 -11.92
N VAL A 90 -14.56 3.95 -11.39
CA VAL A 90 -14.12 2.71 -12.06
C VAL A 90 -15.24 1.68 -11.95
N ASP A 91 -15.73 1.22 -13.10
CA ASP A 91 -16.76 0.17 -13.18
C ASP A 91 -16.25 -1.15 -12.59
N GLU A 92 -17.07 -1.81 -11.77
CA GLU A 92 -16.70 -3.03 -11.06
C GLU A 92 -16.37 -4.18 -12.00
N GLN A 93 -17.18 -4.38 -13.03
CA GLN A 93 -16.95 -5.46 -13.97
C GLN A 93 -15.65 -5.25 -14.74
N TYR A 94 -15.41 -4.01 -15.19
CA TYR A 94 -14.17 -3.68 -15.90
C TYR A 94 -12.95 -3.81 -14.98
N PHE A 95 -13.06 -3.43 -13.71
CA PHE A 95 -12.00 -3.64 -12.71
C PHE A 95 -11.69 -5.14 -12.56
N LEU A 96 -12.72 -5.97 -12.38
CA LEU A 96 -12.53 -7.41 -12.18
C LEU A 96 -11.97 -8.10 -13.44
N ASP A 97 -12.40 -7.69 -14.63
CA ASP A 97 -11.93 -8.23 -15.91
C ASP A 97 -10.43 -7.91 -16.16
N THR A 98 -9.94 -6.79 -15.66
CA THR A 98 -8.56 -6.34 -15.84
C THR A 98 -7.63 -6.66 -14.65
N LEU A 99 -8.20 -7.11 -13.53
CA LEU A 99 -7.50 -7.29 -12.27
C LEU A 99 -6.30 -8.25 -12.36
N ASP A 100 -6.47 -9.37 -13.05
CA ASP A 100 -5.41 -10.38 -13.15
C ASP A 100 -4.23 -9.86 -13.97
N GLU A 101 -4.49 -9.23 -15.12
CA GLU A 101 -3.44 -8.64 -15.95
C GLU A 101 -2.72 -7.49 -15.23
N MET A 102 -3.47 -6.64 -14.56
CA MET A 102 -2.95 -5.52 -13.78
C MET A 102 -2.06 -6.02 -12.63
N THR A 103 -2.47 -7.11 -11.97
CA THR A 103 -1.72 -7.76 -10.90
C THR A 103 -0.41 -8.36 -11.41
N GLU A 104 -0.44 -9.04 -12.56
CA GLU A 104 0.74 -9.62 -13.18
C GLU A 104 1.73 -8.54 -13.62
N GLN A 105 1.25 -7.45 -14.22
CA GLN A 105 2.09 -6.32 -14.58
C GLN A 105 2.76 -5.68 -13.35
N ALA A 106 2.02 -5.51 -12.26
CA ALA A 106 2.57 -4.99 -11.00
C ALA A 106 3.60 -5.94 -10.38
N PHE A 107 3.38 -7.26 -10.46
CA PHE A 107 4.34 -8.24 -9.98
C PHE A 107 5.64 -8.23 -10.78
N ASN A 108 5.55 -8.07 -12.11
CA ASN A 108 6.69 -8.05 -13.03
C ASN A 108 7.38 -6.69 -13.09
N ASP A 109 6.86 -5.66 -12.42
CA ASP A 109 7.50 -4.35 -12.38
C ASP A 109 8.85 -4.42 -11.65
N GLN A 110 9.87 -3.78 -12.24
CA GLN A 110 11.23 -3.79 -11.69
C GLN A 110 11.32 -3.23 -10.27
N CYS A 111 10.41 -2.32 -9.89
CA CYS A 111 10.37 -1.71 -8.56
C CYS A 111 9.81 -2.64 -7.50
N THR A 112 8.99 -3.64 -7.88
CA THR A 112 8.39 -4.59 -6.94
C THR A 112 9.42 -5.40 -6.18
N GLY A 113 10.53 -5.78 -6.85
CA GLY A 113 11.65 -6.47 -6.22
C GLY A 113 12.40 -5.65 -5.16
N ALA A 114 12.27 -4.31 -5.19
CA ALA A 114 12.88 -3.40 -4.22
C ALA A 114 12.00 -3.14 -2.98
N ASN A 115 10.76 -3.64 -2.95
CA ASN A 115 9.88 -3.47 -1.81
C ASN A 115 10.45 -4.19 -0.57
N PRO A 116 10.36 -3.61 0.65
CA PRO A 116 10.88 -4.23 1.88
C PRO A 116 10.34 -5.64 2.16
N ARG A 117 9.11 -5.92 1.72
CA ARG A 117 8.51 -7.23 1.73
C ARG A 117 8.18 -7.65 0.30
N TYR A 118 8.79 -8.75 -0.18
CA TYR A 118 8.51 -9.25 -1.53
C TYR A 118 7.10 -9.84 -1.60
N PRO A 119 6.19 -9.30 -2.43
CA PRO A 119 4.81 -9.76 -2.48
C PRO A 119 4.65 -11.03 -3.32
N LEU A 120 3.65 -11.85 -2.99
CA LEU A 120 3.09 -12.82 -3.93
C LEU A 120 2.14 -12.13 -4.90
N ILE A 121 1.93 -12.72 -6.08
CA ILE A 121 0.90 -12.28 -7.02
C ILE A 121 -0.48 -12.18 -6.33
N SER A 122 -0.85 -13.21 -5.56
CA SER A 122 -2.11 -13.22 -4.81
C SER A 122 -2.24 -12.10 -3.78
N GLU A 123 -1.13 -11.68 -3.15
CA GLU A 123 -1.11 -10.58 -2.19
C GLU A 123 -1.29 -9.22 -2.87
N ILE A 124 -0.72 -9.04 -4.07
CA ILE A 124 -0.95 -7.84 -4.89
C ILE A 124 -2.43 -7.77 -5.32
N LYS A 125 -2.99 -8.90 -5.77
CA LYS A 125 -4.40 -8.99 -6.13
C LYS A 125 -5.32 -8.62 -4.97
N GLU A 126 -5.03 -9.15 -3.78
CA GLU A 126 -5.77 -8.81 -2.55
C GLU A 126 -5.68 -7.32 -2.20
N MET A 127 -4.50 -6.70 -2.34
CA MET A 127 -4.36 -5.25 -2.12
C MET A 127 -5.21 -4.43 -3.10
N TYR A 128 -5.28 -4.80 -4.37
CA TYR A 128 -6.14 -4.14 -5.34
C TYR A 128 -7.62 -4.29 -5.00
N LEU A 129 -8.06 -5.50 -4.59
CA LEU A 129 -9.43 -5.73 -4.14
C LEU A 129 -9.78 -4.87 -2.92
N LYS A 130 -8.92 -4.85 -1.90
CA LYS A 130 -9.10 -3.98 -0.72
C LYS A 130 -9.17 -2.50 -1.10
N ALA A 131 -8.29 -2.06 -2.00
CA ALA A 131 -8.30 -0.67 -2.46
C ALA A 131 -9.54 -0.33 -3.31
N TYR A 132 -10.16 -1.32 -3.98
CA TYR A 132 -11.39 -1.13 -4.73
C TYR A 132 -12.61 -1.01 -3.81
N TYR A 133 -12.73 -1.91 -2.83
CA TYR A 133 -13.89 -1.99 -1.94
C TYR A 133 -13.76 -1.18 -0.65
N GLY A 134 -12.56 -0.78 -0.25
CA GLY A 134 -12.32 0.00 0.98
C GLY A 134 -12.23 -0.84 2.25
N GLU A 135 -11.73 -2.08 2.16
CA GLU A 135 -11.62 -3.04 3.28
C GLU A 135 -10.21 -3.11 3.90
#